data_d2a042c52405cf808631a50cdb035275
#
_entry.id   d2a042c52405cf808631a50cdb035275
#
_cell.length_a   1.000
_cell.length_b   1.000
_cell.length_c   1.000
_cell.angle_alpha   90.00
_cell.angle_beta   90.00
_cell.angle_gamma   90.00
#
_symmetry.space_group_name_H-M   'P 1'
#
loop_
_entity.id
_entity.type
_entity.pdbx_description
1 polymer ?
#
loop_
_entity_poly.entity_id
_entity_poly.type
_entity_poly.pdbx_seq_one_letter_code
_entity_poly.pdbx_strand_id
1 'polypeptide(L)'
;MTTAPARWTRIALQSVGWFSLVSALAGMAGLTGGGGMGLPLEWLDGSVFTSYFWPGTILGVVVGGAQALALAAQYARLDVAWGLHAAAGLVMMIWIFIEIAIMLVWSPLHGIFFVTGLVQVIVAVLALGAWPRPFLRRRASAPHA
;
A
#
# COMPACT_ATOMS: atom_id res chain seq x y z
N MET A 1 -23.81 -13.06 8.48
CA MET A 1 -22.68 -13.98 8.61
C MET A 1 -21.59 -13.54 7.63
N THR A 2 -20.52 -12.95 8.13
CA THR A 2 -19.33 -12.66 7.32
C THR A 2 -18.58 -13.97 7.13
N THR A 3 -18.57 -14.50 5.91
CA THR A 3 -17.74 -15.67 5.58
C THR A 3 -16.28 -15.29 5.79
N ALA A 4 -15.54 -16.11 6.52
CA ALA A 4 -14.10 -15.90 6.70
C ALA A 4 -13.42 -15.75 5.33
N PRO A 5 -12.48 -14.82 5.18
CA PRO A 5 -11.78 -14.62 3.91
C PRO A 5 -11.05 -15.91 3.50
N ALA A 6 -11.03 -16.16 2.20
CA ALA A 6 -10.39 -17.35 1.66
C ALA A 6 -8.91 -17.42 2.09
N ARG A 7 -8.38 -18.59 2.33
CA ARG A 7 -6.99 -18.81 2.78
C ARG A 7 -5.98 -18.13 1.84
N TRP A 8 -6.23 -18.17 0.53
CA TRP A 8 -5.34 -17.55 -0.45
C TRP A 8 -5.25 -16.02 -0.32
N THR A 9 -6.37 -15.32 0.02
CA THR A 9 -6.35 -13.86 0.20
C THR A 9 -5.49 -13.47 1.39
N ARG A 10 -5.53 -14.25 2.45
CA ARG A 10 -4.67 -14.03 3.63
C ARG A 10 -3.20 -14.19 3.29
N ILE A 11 -2.84 -15.26 2.57
CA ILE A 11 -1.46 -15.52 2.15
C ILE A 11 -1.00 -14.42 1.18
N ALA A 12 -1.82 -14.06 0.20
CA ALA A 12 -1.48 -13.02 -0.76
C ALA A 12 -1.21 -11.67 -0.07
N LEU A 13 -2.08 -11.24 0.85
CA LEU A 13 -1.91 -9.98 1.59
C LEU A 13 -0.68 -10.01 2.50
N GLN A 14 -0.38 -11.14 3.14
CA GLN A 14 0.86 -11.28 3.91
C GLN A 14 2.09 -11.16 3.02
N SER A 15 2.12 -11.84 1.88
CA SER A 15 3.26 -11.82 0.96
C SER A 15 3.50 -10.42 0.40
N VAL A 16 2.45 -9.76 -0.08
CA VAL A 16 2.53 -8.39 -0.61
C VAL A 16 2.90 -7.40 0.49
N GLY A 17 2.31 -7.52 1.67
CA GLY A 17 2.61 -6.67 2.82
C GLY A 17 4.06 -6.77 3.27
N TRP A 18 4.60 -7.99 3.38
CA TRP A 18 6.00 -8.20 3.72
C TRP A 18 6.96 -7.69 2.64
N PHE A 19 6.65 -7.95 1.36
CA PHE A 19 7.45 -7.43 0.25
C PHE A 19 7.51 -5.89 0.32
N SER A 20 6.37 -5.23 0.48
CA SER A 20 6.28 -3.77 0.54
C SER A 20 6.97 -3.20 1.77
N LEU A 21 6.81 -3.83 2.95
CA LEU A 21 7.46 -3.41 4.20
C LEU A 21 8.98 -3.49 4.08
N VAL A 22 9.50 -4.63 3.67
CA VAL A 22 10.96 -4.83 3.53
C VAL A 22 11.54 -3.87 2.50
N SER A 23 10.86 -3.67 1.37
CA SER A 23 11.28 -2.73 0.34
C SER A 23 11.30 -1.28 0.84
N ALA A 24 10.26 -0.85 1.58
CA ALA A 24 10.19 0.50 2.14
C ALA A 24 11.30 0.75 3.19
N LEU A 25 11.58 -0.23 4.04
CA LEU A 25 12.67 -0.14 5.03
C LEU A 25 14.05 -0.14 4.37
N ALA A 26 14.25 -0.98 3.34
CA ALA A 26 15.49 -0.98 2.56
C ALA A 26 15.69 0.35 1.82
N GLY A 27 14.64 0.90 1.21
CA GLY A 27 14.66 2.22 0.60
C GLY A 27 14.98 3.32 1.62
N MET A 28 14.34 3.30 2.79
CA MET A 28 14.65 4.23 3.87
C MET A 28 16.13 4.14 4.26
N ALA A 29 16.65 2.94 4.54
CA ALA A 29 18.03 2.75 4.96
C ALA A 29 19.03 3.24 3.90
N GLY A 30 18.77 2.94 2.62
CA GLY A 30 19.62 3.37 1.51
C GLY A 30 19.59 4.88 1.29
N LEU A 31 18.41 5.50 1.35
CA LEU A 31 18.25 6.95 1.15
C LEU A 31 18.78 7.75 2.34
N THR A 32 18.58 7.30 3.58
CA THR A 32 19.01 8.04 4.78
C THR A 32 20.46 7.77 5.16
N GLY A 33 20.93 6.51 5.07
CA GLY A 33 22.26 6.09 5.52
C GLY A 33 23.29 5.98 4.40
N GLY A 34 22.86 5.75 3.16
CA GLY A 34 23.72 5.48 2.01
C GLY A 34 24.01 6.69 1.11
N GLY A 35 23.84 7.91 1.59
CA GLY A 35 24.09 9.11 0.77
C GLY A 35 23.14 9.23 -0.42
N GLY A 36 21.88 8.80 -0.26
CA GLY A 36 20.87 8.87 -1.30
C GLY A 36 20.93 7.73 -2.33
N MET A 37 21.58 6.62 -2.00
CA MET A 37 21.76 5.46 -2.90
C MET A 37 22.50 5.80 -4.21
N GLY A 38 23.28 6.90 -4.23
CA GLY A 38 23.94 7.38 -5.44
C GLY A 38 23.01 8.06 -6.43
N LEU A 39 21.78 8.41 -6.03
CA LEU A 39 20.86 9.16 -6.87
C LEU A 39 21.32 10.61 -7.02
N PRO A 40 21.23 11.20 -8.23
CA PRO A 40 21.60 12.59 -8.47
C PRO A 40 20.75 13.54 -7.59
N LEU A 41 21.38 14.48 -6.90
CA LEU A 41 20.65 15.48 -6.11
C LEU A 41 19.83 16.43 -6.98
N GLU A 42 20.21 16.59 -8.24
CA GLU A 42 19.48 17.37 -9.26
C GLU A 42 18.01 16.90 -9.43
N TRP A 43 17.72 15.64 -9.12
CA TRP A 43 16.35 15.13 -9.16
C TRP A 43 15.44 15.71 -8.07
N LEU A 44 16.03 16.38 -7.07
CA LEU A 44 15.30 17.10 -6.03
C LEU A 44 15.15 18.60 -6.34
N ASP A 45 15.72 19.08 -7.46
CA ASP A 45 15.65 20.49 -7.84
C ASP A 45 14.20 20.92 -8.04
N GLY A 46 13.83 22.06 -7.45
CA GLY A 46 12.46 22.56 -7.45
C GLY A 46 11.53 21.94 -6.41
N SER A 47 11.99 20.91 -5.66
CA SER A 47 11.26 20.37 -4.52
C SER A 47 11.63 21.11 -3.22
N VAL A 48 10.92 20.77 -2.14
CA VAL A 48 11.24 21.28 -0.78
C VAL A 48 12.39 20.53 -0.11
N PHE A 49 12.93 19.50 -0.75
CA PHE A 49 13.96 18.65 -0.18
C PHE A 49 15.35 19.01 -0.74
N THR A 50 16.32 19.14 0.17
CA THR A 50 17.73 19.40 -0.17
C THR A 50 18.58 18.13 -0.10
N SER A 51 18.00 17.02 0.33
CA SER A 51 18.64 15.71 0.44
C SER A 51 17.59 14.59 0.44
N TYR A 52 18.04 13.36 0.19
CA TYR A 52 17.17 12.18 0.22
C TYR A 52 16.83 11.69 1.64
N PHE A 53 17.33 12.34 2.67
CA PHE A 53 17.07 11.93 4.06
C PHE A 53 15.57 11.97 4.39
N TRP A 54 14.89 13.08 4.11
CA TRP A 54 13.46 13.20 4.40
C TRP A 54 12.58 12.32 3.52
N PRO A 55 12.75 12.30 2.18
CA PRO A 55 12.03 11.33 1.35
C PRO A 55 12.19 9.89 1.81
N GLY A 56 13.43 9.47 2.16
CA GLY A 56 13.67 8.13 2.69
C GLY A 56 12.99 7.88 4.03
N THR A 57 13.03 8.86 4.94
CA THR A 57 12.35 8.77 6.25
C THR A 57 10.84 8.64 6.07
N ILE A 58 10.24 9.46 5.21
CA ILE A 58 8.79 9.40 4.92
C ILE A 58 8.43 8.05 4.30
N LEU A 59 9.21 7.56 3.35
CA LEU A 59 9.01 6.22 2.75
C LEU A 59 8.98 5.13 3.84
N GLY A 60 9.96 5.08 4.72
CA GLY A 60 10.03 4.05 5.76
C GLY A 60 8.95 4.19 6.81
N VAL A 61 8.69 5.41 7.30
CA VAL A 61 7.73 5.65 8.39
C VAL A 61 6.28 5.59 7.88
N VAL A 62 5.97 6.25 6.78
CA VAL A 62 4.58 6.32 6.30
C VAL A 62 4.22 5.07 5.51
N VAL A 63 4.97 4.71 4.47
CA VAL A 63 4.67 3.53 3.66
C VAL A 63 4.99 2.26 4.42
N GLY A 64 6.19 2.14 4.98
CA GLY A 64 6.60 1.00 5.80
C GLY A 64 5.72 0.85 7.04
N GLY A 65 5.42 1.93 7.75
CA GLY A 65 4.55 1.93 8.93
C GLY A 65 3.13 1.47 8.61
N ALA A 66 2.54 1.93 7.49
CA ALA A 66 1.23 1.46 7.05
C ALA A 66 1.21 -0.06 6.78
N GLN A 67 2.26 -0.59 6.14
CA GLN A 67 2.40 -2.03 5.89
C GLN A 67 2.58 -2.82 7.19
N ALA A 68 3.39 -2.32 8.11
CA ALA A 68 3.61 -2.94 9.41
C ALA A 68 2.31 -3.02 10.23
N LEU A 69 1.52 -1.94 10.25
CA LEU A 69 0.22 -1.91 10.93
C LEU A 69 -0.76 -2.91 10.33
N ALA A 70 -0.85 -2.98 8.99
CA ALA A 70 -1.72 -3.95 8.31
C ALA A 70 -1.33 -5.40 8.64
N LEU A 71 -0.04 -5.71 8.59
CA LEU A 71 0.48 -7.04 8.95
C LEU A 71 0.24 -7.35 10.43
N ALA A 72 0.53 -6.43 11.34
CA ALA A 72 0.32 -6.61 12.76
C ALA A 72 -1.16 -6.90 13.09
N ALA A 73 -2.08 -6.14 12.51
CA ALA A 73 -3.51 -6.37 12.65
C ALA A 73 -3.94 -7.74 12.09
N GLN A 74 -3.36 -8.17 10.97
CA GLN A 74 -3.65 -9.46 10.37
C GLN A 74 -3.14 -10.63 11.25
N TYR A 75 -1.94 -10.51 11.82
CA TYR A 75 -1.40 -11.52 12.75
C TYR A 75 -2.17 -11.54 14.07
N ALA A 76 -2.60 -10.37 14.57
CA ALA A 76 -3.48 -10.26 15.73
C ALA A 76 -4.93 -10.69 15.43
N ARG A 77 -5.24 -11.08 14.19
CA ARG A 77 -6.57 -11.54 13.74
C ARG A 77 -7.68 -10.51 13.95
N LEU A 78 -7.36 -9.23 13.84
CA LEU A 78 -8.32 -8.14 13.95
C LEU A 78 -9.12 -8.01 12.65
N ASP A 79 -10.42 -7.75 12.76
CA ASP A 79 -11.31 -7.58 11.60
C ASP A 79 -10.92 -6.36 10.75
N VAL A 80 -10.34 -5.33 11.37
CA VAL A 80 -9.84 -4.13 10.69
C VAL A 80 -8.65 -4.40 9.76
N ALA A 81 -8.00 -5.55 9.86
CA ALA A 81 -6.80 -5.89 9.10
C ALA A 81 -6.98 -5.73 7.58
N TRP A 82 -8.14 -6.13 7.05
CA TRP A 82 -8.41 -6.05 5.60
C TRP A 82 -8.53 -4.60 5.14
N GLY A 83 -9.17 -3.75 5.95
CA GLY A 83 -9.23 -2.31 5.72
C GLY A 83 -7.85 -1.65 5.79
N LEU A 84 -7.01 -2.06 6.73
CA LEU A 84 -5.63 -1.57 6.85
C LEU A 84 -4.76 -2.01 5.66
N HIS A 85 -4.94 -3.23 5.13
CA HIS A 85 -4.25 -3.62 3.90
C HIS A 85 -4.70 -2.79 2.69
N ALA A 86 -5.99 -2.47 2.57
CA ALA A 86 -6.47 -1.59 1.52
C ALA A 86 -5.86 -0.17 1.66
N ALA A 87 -5.85 0.38 2.86
CA ALA A 87 -5.23 1.66 3.16
C ALA A 87 -3.71 1.66 2.86
N ALA A 88 -2.99 0.61 3.27
CA ALA A 88 -1.56 0.48 3.02
C ALA A 88 -1.23 0.39 1.52
N GLY A 89 -2.05 -0.31 0.73
CA GLY A 89 -1.92 -0.34 -0.73
C GLY A 89 -2.15 1.04 -1.36
N LEU A 90 -3.16 1.79 -0.90
CA LEU A 90 -3.41 3.16 -1.36
C LEU A 90 -2.26 4.10 -0.98
N VAL A 91 -1.73 4.01 0.24
CA VAL A 91 -0.58 4.79 0.70
C VAL A 91 0.64 4.54 -0.21
N MET A 92 0.91 3.28 -0.56
CA MET A 92 1.97 2.93 -1.51
C MET A 92 1.75 3.59 -2.87
N MET A 93 0.55 3.49 -3.44
CA MET A 93 0.24 4.08 -4.74
C MET A 93 0.38 5.61 -4.72
N ILE A 94 -0.13 6.27 -3.67
CA ILE A 94 -0.01 7.73 -3.49
C ILE A 94 1.46 8.12 -3.38
N TRP A 95 2.25 7.35 -2.62
CA TRP A 95 3.69 7.60 -2.48
C TRP A 95 4.41 7.58 -3.84
N ILE A 96 4.12 6.60 -4.69
CA ILE A 96 4.72 6.52 -6.03
C ILE A 96 4.39 7.77 -6.87
N PHE A 97 3.16 8.29 -6.81
CA PHE A 97 2.83 9.54 -7.48
C PHE A 97 3.59 10.74 -6.92
N ILE A 98 3.72 10.82 -5.59
CA ILE A 98 4.49 11.89 -4.92
C ILE A 98 5.96 11.81 -5.33
N GLU A 99 6.54 10.62 -5.35
CA GLU A 99 7.94 10.39 -5.71
C GLU A 99 8.23 10.82 -7.15
N ILE A 100 7.38 10.42 -8.09
CA ILE A 100 7.48 10.85 -9.50
C ILE A 100 7.29 12.36 -9.62
N ALA A 101 6.37 12.96 -8.88
CA ALA A 101 6.12 14.41 -8.92
C ALA A 101 7.29 15.22 -8.34
N ILE A 102 8.03 14.67 -7.37
CA ILE A 102 9.23 15.30 -6.80
C ILE A 102 10.42 15.19 -7.75
N MET A 103 10.70 13.99 -8.23
CA MET A 103 11.91 13.72 -9.01
C MET A 103 11.76 13.99 -10.51
N LEU A 104 10.52 14.06 -11.01
CA LEU A 104 10.17 14.16 -12.45
C LEU A 104 10.85 13.08 -13.32
N VAL A 105 11.21 11.96 -12.68
CA VAL A 105 11.87 10.80 -13.31
C VAL A 105 11.01 9.57 -13.11
N TRP A 106 10.82 8.83 -14.18
CA TRP A 106 10.15 7.53 -14.12
C TRP A 106 11.17 6.39 -14.18
N SER A 107 10.96 5.36 -13.37
CA SER A 107 11.71 4.12 -13.42
C SER A 107 10.77 2.91 -13.39
N PRO A 108 11.20 1.73 -13.87
CA PRO A 108 10.42 0.49 -13.78
C PRO A 108 10.00 0.14 -12.33
N LEU A 109 10.79 0.55 -11.33
CA LEU A 109 10.46 0.33 -9.92
C LEU A 109 9.17 1.03 -9.52
N HIS A 110 8.90 2.25 -10.02
CA HIS A 110 7.63 2.93 -9.77
C HIS A 110 6.45 2.10 -10.27
N GLY A 111 6.57 1.50 -11.47
CA GLY A 111 5.54 0.62 -12.01
C GLY A 111 5.33 -0.64 -11.16
N ILE A 112 6.41 -1.28 -10.71
CA ILE A 112 6.35 -2.47 -9.87
C ILE A 112 5.64 -2.17 -8.54
N PHE A 113 6.03 -1.11 -7.84
CA PHE A 113 5.43 -0.76 -6.55
C PHE A 113 4.00 -0.25 -6.69
N PHE A 114 3.68 0.48 -7.76
CA PHE A 114 2.30 0.88 -8.06
C PHE A 114 1.39 -0.34 -8.26
N VAL A 115 1.82 -1.29 -9.09
CA VAL A 115 1.07 -2.54 -9.34
C VAL A 115 0.96 -3.37 -8.06
N THR A 116 2.01 -3.43 -7.24
CA THR A 116 1.99 -4.11 -5.95
C THR A 116 0.94 -3.50 -5.02
N GLY A 117 0.88 -2.17 -4.91
CA GLY A 117 -0.14 -1.46 -4.14
C GLY A 117 -1.55 -1.72 -4.68
N LEU A 118 -1.72 -1.68 -5.99
CA LEU A 118 -3.01 -1.98 -6.64
C LEU A 118 -3.48 -3.40 -6.36
N VAL A 119 -2.60 -4.39 -6.50
CA VAL A 119 -2.90 -5.80 -6.17
C VAL A 119 -3.30 -5.93 -4.71
N GLN A 120 -2.60 -5.25 -3.80
CA GLN A 120 -2.93 -5.25 -2.38
C GLN A 120 -4.33 -4.70 -2.11
N VAL A 121 -4.71 -3.58 -2.74
CA VAL A 121 -6.06 -3.01 -2.63
C VAL A 121 -7.11 -3.99 -3.15
N ILE A 122 -6.91 -4.55 -4.35
CA ILE A 122 -7.86 -5.49 -4.96
C ILE A 122 -8.07 -6.71 -4.04
N VAL A 123 -6.99 -7.34 -3.59
CA VAL A 123 -7.08 -8.52 -2.72
C VAL A 123 -7.72 -8.20 -1.38
N ALA A 124 -7.45 -7.01 -0.81
CA ALA A 124 -8.06 -6.55 0.43
C ALA A 124 -9.58 -6.33 0.27
N VAL A 125 -10.02 -5.73 -0.84
CA VAL A 125 -11.43 -5.56 -1.18
C VAL A 125 -12.14 -6.91 -1.34
N LEU A 126 -11.49 -7.89 -1.97
CA LEU A 126 -12.01 -9.26 -2.06
C LEU A 126 -12.10 -9.92 -0.68
N ALA A 127 -11.11 -9.72 0.20
CA ALA A 127 -11.12 -10.23 1.57
C ALA A 127 -12.24 -9.62 2.41
N LEU A 128 -12.59 -8.34 2.18
CA LEU A 128 -13.74 -7.67 2.80
C LEU A 128 -15.08 -8.23 2.30
N GLY A 129 -15.08 -9.08 1.27
CA GLY A 129 -16.31 -9.60 0.65
C GLY A 129 -17.13 -8.51 -0.06
N ALA A 130 -16.51 -7.42 -0.46
CA ALA A 130 -17.18 -6.33 -1.18
C ALA A 130 -17.51 -6.69 -2.63
N TRP A 131 -16.91 -7.73 -3.17
CA TRP A 131 -17.08 -8.21 -4.54
C TRP A 131 -17.33 -9.72 -4.57
N PRO A 132 -18.28 -10.27 -5.35
CA PRO A 132 -19.27 -9.61 -6.23
C PRO A 132 -20.65 -9.49 -5.55
N ARG A 133 -20.84 -8.55 -4.66
CA ARG A 133 -22.18 -8.28 -4.13
C ARG A 133 -22.88 -7.32 -5.10
N PRO A 134 -24.11 -7.65 -5.60
CA PRO A 134 -24.84 -6.70 -6.42
C PRO A 134 -25.14 -5.45 -5.57
N PHE A 135 -24.58 -4.31 -5.95
CA PHE A 135 -24.82 -3.01 -5.29
C PHE A 135 -26.29 -2.57 -5.40
N LEU A 136 -27.07 -3.22 -6.27
CA LEU A 136 -28.48 -2.95 -6.50
C LEU A 136 -29.32 -4.19 -6.17
N ARG A 137 -29.53 -4.48 -4.89
CA ARG A 137 -30.67 -5.32 -4.51
C ARG A 137 -31.93 -4.44 -4.58
N ARG A 138 -32.78 -4.63 -5.63
CA ARG A 138 -34.15 -4.16 -5.56
C ARG A 138 -34.78 -4.77 -4.29
N ARG A 139 -35.25 -3.93 -3.37
CA ARG A 139 -36.14 -4.40 -2.31
C ARG A 139 -37.33 -5.08 -3.04
N ALA A 140 -37.52 -6.36 -2.80
CA ALA A 140 -38.74 -7.02 -3.21
C ALA A 140 -39.88 -6.23 -2.55
N SER A 141 -40.76 -5.69 -3.38
CA SER A 141 -41.98 -5.03 -2.89
C SER A 141 -42.72 -6.06 -2.05
N ALA A 142 -43.03 -5.71 -0.80
CA ALA A 142 -43.87 -6.55 0.05
C ALA A 142 -45.19 -6.81 -0.69
N PRO A 143 -45.70 -8.08 -0.77
CA PRO A 143 -47.03 -8.30 -1.30
C PRO A 143 -48.02 -7.55 -0.45
N HIS A 144 -48.83 -6.72 -1.08
CA HIS A 144 -49.93 -6.05 -0.44
C HIS A 144 -50.94 -7.13 -0.02
N ALA A 145 -51.13 -7.29 1.28
CA ALA A 145 -52.20 -8.11 1.85
C ALA A 145 -53.51 -7.32 1.81
#